data_74633f2e64c0f917f2eac6469c2ecc23
#
_entry.id   74633f2e64c0f917f2eac6469c2ecc23
#
_cell.length_a   1.000
_cell.length_b   1.000
_cell.length_c   1.000
_cell.angle_alpha   90.00
_cell.angle_beta   90.00
_cell.angle_gamma   90.00
#
_symmetry.space_group_name_H-M   'P 1'
#
loop_
_entity.id
_entity.type
_entity.pdbx_description
1 polymer ?
#
loop_
_entity_poly.entity_id
_entity_poly.type
_entity_poly.pdbx_seq_one_letter_code
_entity_poly.pdbx_strand_id
1 'polypeptide(L)'
;MERPADLAAAIDAAAGTLIAVLDSAAARHQVPPTQLRVLTLICGRPETNVNGLAELLDVVPSSASRLCDRLEATGLLRRVADPRDRREVRLVPTAAALTLLRELAERRQRAVQAVLDRMPARMQHELLLALVGFARAANAVPEQQTDSAVQTA
;
A
#
# COMPACT_ATOMS: atom_id res chain seq x y z
N MET A 1 13.46 -16.48 -28.49
CA MET A 1 14.10 -15.88 -27.30
C MET A 1 13.51 -14.47 -27.18
N GLU A 2 12.52 -14.34 -26.31
CA GLU A 2 11.86 -13.03 -26.07
C GLU A 2 12.89 -12.02 -25.56
N ARG A 3 12.80 -10.80 -26.07
CA ARG A 3 13.65 -9.69 -25.62
C ARG A 3 13.26 -9.31 -24.19
N PRO A 4 14.20 -8.92 -23.32
CA PRO A 4 13.89 -8.51 -21.95
C PRO A 4 12.85 -7.37 -21.86
N ALA A 5 12.83 -6.47 -22.87
CA ALA A 5 11.85 -5.39 -22.97
C ALA A 5 10.43 -5.91 -23.25
N ASP A 6 10.30 -6.97 -24.03
CA ASP A 6 9.00 -7.58 -24.36
C ASP A 6 8.39 -8.30 -23.14
N LEU A 7 9.25 -8.95 -22.33
CA LEU A 7 8.84 -9.61 -21.09
C LEU A 7 8.37 -8.60 -20.04
N ALA A 8 9.11 -7.50 -19.85
CA ALA A 8 8.71 -6.47 -18.90
C ALA A 8 7.35 -5.83 -19.27
N ALA A 9 7.13 -5.53 -20.55
CA ALA A 9 5.87 -5.00 -21.05
C ALA A 9 4.71 -6.00 -20.87
N ALA A 10 4.95 -7.30 -21.10
CA ALA A 10 3.95 -8.33 -20.89
C ALA A 10 3.59 -8.49 -19.40
N ILE A 11 4.58 -8.41 -18.52
CA ILE A 11 4.37 -8.45 -17.06
C ILE A 11 3.58 -7.22 -16.61
N ASP A 12 3.93 -6.02 -17.08
CA ASP A 12 3.23 -4.78 -16.75
C ASP A 12 1.75 -4.85 -17.16
N ALA A 13 1.46 -5.29 -18.36
CA ALA A 13 0.09 -5.48 -18.84
C ALA A 13 -0.70 -6.50 -18.00
N ALA A 14 -0.07 -7.62 -17.63
CA ALA A 14 -0.69 -8.64 -16.78
C ALA A 14 -0.91 -8.12 -15.34
N ALA A 15 0.05 -7.38 -14.80
CA ALA A 15 -0.05 -6.74 -13.49
C ALA A 15 -1.18 -5.71 -13.46
N GLY A 16 -1.38 -4.94 -14.55
CA GLY A 16 -2.51 -4.02 -14.69
C GLY A 16 -3.86 -4.71 -14.51
N THR A 17 -4.01 -5.92 -15.03
CA THR A 17 -5.24 -6.71 -14.83
C THR A 17 -5.43 -7.11 -13.36
N LEU A 18 -4.38 -7.55 -12.68
CA LEU A 18 -4.43 -7.88 -11.24
C LEU A 18 -4.78 -6.65 -10.41
N ILE A 19 -4.15 -5.51 -10.69
CA ILE A 19 -4.43 -4.23 -10.04
C ILE A 19 -5.90 -3.84 -10.24
N ALA A 20 -6.44 -3.93 -11.46
CA ALA A 20 -7.83 -3.61 -11.76
C ALA A 20 -8.82 -4.49 -10.97
N VAL A 21 -8.53 -5.78 -10.79
CA VAL A 21 -9.32 -6.69 -9.93
C VAL A 21 -9.32 -6.22 -8.48
N LEU A 22 -8.15 -5.85 -7.94
CA LEU A 22 -8.00 -5.38 -6.56
C LEU A 22 -8.67 -4.02 -6.34
N ASP A 23 -8.56 -3.10 -7.30
CA ASP A 23 -9.13 -1.76 -7.25
C ASP A 23 -10.66 -1.80 -7.39
N SER A 24 -11.20 -2.66 -8.24
CA SER A 24 -12.65 -2.85 -8.35
C SER A 24 -13.29 -3.32 -7.04
N ALA A 25 -12.57 -4.13 -6.27
CA ALA A 25 -12.98 -4.56 -4.93
C ALA A 25 -12.90 -3.41 -3.90
N ALA A 26 -11.99 -2.46 -4.11
CA ALA A 26 -11.81 -1.28 -3.25
C ALA A 26 -12.77 -0.13 -3.59
N ALA A 27 -13.27 -0.03 -4.82
CA ALA A 27 -14.06 1.11 -5.31
C ALA A 27 -15.41 1.35 -4.59
N ARG A 28 -15.85 0.42 -3.76
CA ARG A 28 -17.09 0.53 -2.97
C ARG A 28 -16.92 1.23 -1.62
N HIS A 29 -15.73 1.77 -1.33
CA HIS A 29 -15.47 2.52 -0.09
C HIS A 29 -15.57 4.01 -0.33
N GLN A 30 -16.15 4.72 0.65
CA GLN A 30 -16.20 6.19 0.66
C GLN A 30 -14.85 6.83 1.06
N VAL A 31 -13.87 6.01 1.43
CA VAL A 31 -12.55 6.49 1.87
C VAL A 31 -11.61 6.56 0.67
N PRO A 32 -10.99 7.72 0.40
CA PRO A 32 -10.07 7.89 -0.72
C PRO A 32 -8.86 6.94 -0.64
N PRO A 33 -8.31 6.46 -1.77
CA PRO A 33 -7.18 5.53 -1.80
C PRO A 33 -5.95 6.02 -1.01
N THR A 34 -5.66 7.32 -1.07
CA THR A 34 -4.56 7.93 -0.31
C THR A 34 -4.75 7.78 1.20
N GLN A 35 -5.97 7.95 1.69
CA GLN A 35 -6.27 7.77 3.11
C GLN A 35 -6.19 6.31 3.54
N LEU A 36 -6.63 5.38 2.69
CA LEU A 36 -6.45 3.93 2.92
C LEU A 36 -4.97 3.56 3.00
N ARG A 37 -4.15 4.13 2.11
CA ARG A 37 -2.69 3.94 2.13
C ARG A 37 -2.08 4.42 3.45
N VAL A 38 -2.47 5.61 3.91
CA VAL A 38 -2.03 6.16 5.21
C VAL A 38 -2.41 5.22 6.36
N LEU A 39 -3.66 4.76 6.43
CA LEU A 39 -4.10 3.83 7.47
C LEU A 39 -3.31 2.51 7.44
N THR A 40 -3.06 1.97 6.26
CA THR A 40 -2.27 0.73 6.09
C THR A 40 -0.84 0.91 6.59
N LEU A 41 -0.19 2.05 6.28
CA LEU A 41 1.16 2.37 6.75
C LEU A 41 1.23 2.50 8.27
N ILE A 42 0.28 3.21 8.87
CA ILE A 42 0.22 3.40 10.34
C ILE A 42 -0.06 2.07 11.05
N CYS A 43 -0.94 1.21 10.51
CA CYS A 43 -1.20 -0.12 11.08
C CYS A 43 0.04 -1.01 11.07
N GLY A 44 0.86 -0.92 10.03
CA GLY A 44 2.12 -1.68 9.93
C GLY A 44 3.26 -1.13 10.79
N ARG A 45 3.13 0.10 11.32
CA ARG A 45 4.16 0.80 12.09
C ARG A 45 3.54 1.56 13.27
N PRO A 46 3.28 0.91 14.40
CA PRO A 46 2.51 1.45 15.52
C PRO A 46 3.10 2.69 16.21
N GLU A 47 4.39 2.98 15.99
CA GLU A 47 5.09 4.12 16.60
C GLU A 47 5.22 5.32 15.65
N THR A 48 4.49 5.32 14.52
CA THR A 48 4.58 6.38 13.52
C THR A 48 3.99 7.68 14.06
N ASN A 49 4.74 8.76 13.98
CA ASN A 49 4.28 10.14 14.14
C ASN A 49 4.08 10.83 12.78
N VAL A 50 3.67 12.10 12.78
CA VAL A 50 3.40 12.85 11.53
C VAL A 50 4.64 12.98 10.65
N ASN A 51 5.82 13.18 11.24
CA ASN A 51 7.08 13.34 10.50
C ASN A 51 7.48 12.00 9.86
N GLY A 52 7.44 10.90 10.62
CA GLY A 52 7.71 9.57 10.08
C GLY A 52 6.70 9.17 8.99
N LEU A 53 5.44 9.59 9.11
CA LEU A 53 4.46 9.39 8.04
C LEU A 53 4.80 10.21 6.78
N ALA A 54 5.27 11.45 6.95
CA ALA A 54 5.68 12.31 5.85
C ALA A 54 6.84 11.69 5.06
N GLU A 55 7.85 11.17 5.77
CA GLU A 55 8.97 10.42 5.16
C GLU A 55 8.48 9.19 4.39
N LEU A 56 7.60 8.37 4.99
CA LEU A 56 7.04 7.17 4.36
C LEU A 56 6.22 7.45 3.10
N LEU A 57 5.63 8.64 3.00
CA LEU A 57 4.81 9.05 1.87
C LEU A 57 5.58 9.90 0.86
N ASP A 58 6.82 10.28 1.17
CA ASP A 58 7.63 11.23 0.40
C ASP A 58 6.88 12.55 0.17
N VAL A 59 6.36 13.13 1.26
CA VAL A 59 5.64 14.40 1.25
C VAL A 59 6.13 15.32 2.36
N VAL A 60 5.84 16.61 2.25
CA VAL A 60 6.13 17.57 3.33
C VAL A 60 5.24 17.31 4.56
N PRO A 61 5.73 17.55 5.79
CA PRO A 61 4.99 17.28 7.04
C PRO A 61 3.60 17.93 7.11
N SER A 62 3.43 19.11 6.52
CA SER A 62 2.13 19.81 6.46
C SER A 62 1.09 19.04 5.62
N SER A 63 1.52 18.35 4.55
CA SER A 63 0.65 17.49 3.74
C SER A 63 0.26 16.22 4.50
N ALA A 64 1.22 15.58 5.18
CA ALA A 64 0.94 14.44 6.04
C ALA A 64 -0.03 14.81 7.17
N SER A 65 0.17 15.97 7.82
CA SER A 65 -0.75 16.46 8.86
C SER A 65 -2.16 16.63 8.35
N ARG A 66 -2.36 17.21 7.17
CA ARG A 66 -3.69 17.38 6.55
C ARG A 66 -4.38 16.03 6.25
N LEU A 67 -3.60 15.00 5.88
CA LEU A 67 -4.14 13.64 5.69
C LEU A 67 -4.59 13.06 7.03
N CYS A 68 -3.80 13.24 8.09
CA CYS A 68 -4.18 12.83 9.44
C CYS A 68 -5.44 13.57 9.93
N ASP A 69 -5.54 14.90 9.72
CA ASP A 69 -6.70 15.70 10.12
C ASP A 69 -8.01 15.18 9.47
N ARG A 70 -7.96 14.82 8.19
CA ARG A 70 -9.10 14.22 7.47
C ARG A 70 -9.49 12.86 8.03
N LEU A 71 -8.51 12.01 8.34
CA LEU A 71 -8.74 10.69 8.94
C LEU A 71 -9.28 10.81 10.36
N GLU A 72 -8.83 11.80 11.12
CA GLU A 72 -9.31 12.09 12.47
C GLU A 72 -10.76 12.63 12.44
N ALA A 73 -11.05 13.54 11.50
CA ALA A 73 -12.40 14.06 11.28
C ALA A 73 -13.42 12.96 10.88
N THR A 74 -12.97 11.89 10.22
CA THR A 74 -13.82 10.73 9.87
C THR A 74 -13.81 9.64 10.94
N GLY A 75 -13.14 9.84 12.08
CA GLY A 75 -13.08 8.89 13.18
C GLY A 75 -12.22 7.65 12.91
N LEU A 76 -11.35 7.69 11.90
CA LEU A 76 -10.49 6.57 11.51
C LEU A 76 -9.10 6.63 12.15
N LEU A 77 -8.69 7.79 12.65
CA LEU A 77 -7.40 8.02 13.28
C LEU A 77 -7.58 8.76 14.59
N ARG A 78 -6.66 8.57 15.52
CA ARG A 78 -6.50 9.40 16.72
C ARG A 78 -5.04 9.77 16.90
N ARG A 79 -4.81 10.98 17.39
CA ARG A 79 -3.53 11.43 17.89
C ARG A 79 -3.48 11.17 19.39
N VAL A 80 -2.45 10.46 19.86
CA VAL A 80 -2.24 10.18 21.29
C VAL A 80 -0.83 10.58 21.69
N ALA A 81 -0.66 11.12 22.91
CA ALA A 81 0.68 11.41 23.43
C ALA A 81 1.52 10.14 23.48
N ASP A 82 2.80 10.22 23.06
CA ASP A 82 3.71 9.08 23.20
C ASP A 82 3.95 8.80 24.70
N PRO A 83 3.81 7.55 25.15
CA PRO A 83 4.06 7.20 26.56
C PRO A 83 5.52 7.43 26.99
N ARG A 84 6.47 7.44 26.03
CA ARG A 84 7.92 7.65 26.30
C ARG A 84 8.30 9.12 26.30
N ASP A 85 7.69 9.93 25.44
CA ASP A 85 7.85 11.38 25.40
C ASP A 85 6.50 12.07 25.15
N ARG A 86 5.96 12.71 26.19
CA ARG A 86 4.67 13.41 26.10
C ARG A 86 4.68 14.62 25.16
N ARG A 87 5.83 15.01 24.65
CA ARG A 87 5.97 16.08 23.63
C ARG A 87 5.74 15.53 22.23
N GLU A 88 5.84 14.22 22.05
CA GLU A 88 5.57 13.55 20.79
C GLU A 88 4.15 13.01 20.73
N VAL A 89 3.60 12.97 19.51
CA VAL A 89 2.25 12.50 19.24
C VAL A 89 2.33 11.34 18.27
N ARG A 90 1.81 10.19 18.70
CA ARG A 90 1.65 9.00 17.83
C ARG A 90 0.32 9.02 17.11
N LEU A 91 0.33 8.46 15.91
CA LEU A 91 -0.83 8.22 15.08
C LEU A 91 -1.37 6.81 15.37
N VAL A 92 -2.60 6.71 15.87
CA VAL A 92 -3.20 5.43 16.25
C VAL A 92 -4.48 5.20 15.45
N PRO A 93 -4.57 4.12 14.66
CA PRO A 93 -5.81 3.74 13.98
C PRO A 93 -6.90 3.43 15.00
N THR A 94 -8.14 3.81 14.72
CA THR A 94 -9.28 3.46 15.56
C THR A 94 -9.78 2.05 15.27
N ALA A 95 -10.65 1.50 16.13
CA ALA A 95 -11.32 0.23 15.88
C ALA A 95 -12.10 0.27 14.54
N ALA A 96 -12.71 1.41 14.21
CA ALA A 96 -13.40 1.61 12.93
C ALA A 96 -12.45 1.49 11.74
N ALA A 97 -11.23 2.07 11.84
CA ALA A 97 -10.22 1.94 10.78
C ALA A 97 -9.77 0.49 10.60
N LEU A 98 -9.54 -0.24 11.70
CA LEU A 98 -9.15 -1.65 11.64
C LEU A 98 -10.24 -2.53 11.01
N THR A 99 -11.50 -2.26 11.34
CA THR A 99 -12.65 -2.94 10.73
C THR A 99 -12.73 -2.66 9.23
N LEU A 100 -12.60 -1.38 8.84
CA LEU A 100 -12.58 -0.97 7.43
C LEU A 100 -11.47 -1.67 6.63
N LEU A 101 -10.24 -1.70 7.16
CA LEU A 101 -9.11 -2.35 6.48
C LEU A 101 -9.31 -3.87 6.36
N ARG A 102 -9.88 -4.51 7.37
CA ARG A 102 -10.22 -5.93 7.33
C ARG A 102 -11.28 -6.23 6.27
N GLU A 103 -12.38 -5.49 6.24
CA GLU A 103 -13.42 -5.64 5.22
C GLU A 103 -12.88 -5.43 3.81
N LEU A 104 -11.98 -4.46 3.63
CA LEU A 104 -11.30 -4.23 2.35
C LEU A 104 -10.44 -5.43 1.96
N ALA A 105 -9.65 -5.97 2.88
CA ALA A 105 -8.83 -7.15 2.65
C ALA A 105 -9.68 -8.37 2.25
N GLU A 106 -10.79 -8.62 2.96
CA GLU A 106 -11.72 -9.70 2.64
C GLU A 106 -12.37 -9.54 1.25
N ARG A 107 -12.72 -8.31 0.86
CA ARG A 107 -13.26 -8.05 -0.49
C ARG A 107 -12.22 -8.31 -1.56
N ARG A 108 -10.98 -7.85 -1.37
CA ARG A 108 -9.88 -8.12 -2.29
C ARG A 108 -9.61 -9.61 -2.42
N GLN A 109 -9.58 -10.34 -1.30
CA GLN A 109 -9.42 -11.79 -1.31
C GLN A 109 -10.53 -12.49 -2.10
N ARG A 110 -11.80 -12.10 -1.88
CA ARG A 110 -12.92 -12.66 -2.65
C ARG A 110 -12.82 -12.35 -4.14
N ALA A 111 -12.40 -11.15 -4.50
CA ALA A 111 -12.23 -10.78 -5.91
C ALA A 111 -11.11 -11.60 -6.59
N VAL A 112 -9.99 -11.78 -5.90
CA VAL A 112 -8.89 -12.65 -6.37
C VAL A 112 -9.36 -14.10 -6.46
N GLN A 113 -10.05 -14.62 -5.43
CA GLN A 113 -10.56 -15.99 -5.42
C GLN A 113 -11.48 -16.26 -6.62
N ALA A 114 -12.38 -15.33 -6.95
CA ALA A 114 -13.27 -15.47 -8.10
C ALA A 114 -12.52 -15.56 -9.44
N VAL A 115 -11.32 -15.02 -9.54
CA VAL A 115 -10.44 -15.19 -10.72
C VAL A 115 -9.74 -16.55 -10.64
N LEU A 116 -9.18 -16.90 -9.48
CA LEU A 116 -8.48 -18.16 -9.27
C LEU A 116 -9.39 -19.38 -9.57
N ASP A 117 -10.67 -19.33 -9.19
CA ASP A 117 -11.63 -20.40 -9.43
C ASP A 117 -11.84 -20.72 -10.94
N ARG A 118 -11.45 -19.80 -11.82
CA ARG A 118 -11.48 -19.97 -13.28
C ARG A 118 -10.15 -20.48 -13.85
N MET A 119 -9.12 -20.58 -13.02
CA MET A 119 -7.78 -21.00 -13.42
C MET A 119 -7.53 -22.48 -13.07
N PRO A 120 -6.80 -23.24 -13.91
CA PRO A 120 -6.32 -24.56 -13.51
C PRO A 120 -5.50 -24.49 -12.23
N ALA A 121 -5.65 -25.46 -11.32
CA ALA A 121 -4.98 -25.48 -10.01
C ALA A 121 -3.45 -25.33 -10.11
N ARG A 122 -2.85 -25.94 -11.13
CA ARG A 122 -1.41 -25.79 -11.40
C ARG A 122 -1.03 -24.33 -11.63
N MET A 123 -1.77 -23.60 -12.45
CA MET A 123 -1.49 -22.20 -12.75
C MET A 123 -1.70 -21.28 -11.54
N GLN A 124 -2.64 -21.60 -10.65
CA GLN A 124 -2.84 -20.87 -9.38
C GLN A 124 -1.57 -20.92 -8.53
N HIS A 125 -0.95 -22.10 -8.42
CA HIS A 125 0.26 -22.29 -7.63
C HIS A 125 1.48 -21.60 -8.29
N GLU A 126 1.61 -21.73 -9.61
CA GLU A 126 2.67 -21.05 -10.39
C GLU A 126 2.58 -19.52 -10.25
N LEU A 127 1.38 -18.96 -10.30
CA LEU A 127 1.14 -17.53 -10.09
C LEU A 127 1.58 -17.08 -8.68
N LEU A 128 1.22 -17.84 -7.64
CA LEU A 128 1.63 -17.54 -6.28
C LEU A 128 3.16 -17.53 -6.15
N LEU A 129 3.83 -18.55 -6.67
CA LEU A 129 5.29 -18.64 -6.61
C LEU A 129 5.97 -17.49 -7.38
N ALA A 130 5.45 -17.12 -8.55
CA ALA A 130 5.96 -16.02 -9.35
C ALA A 130 5.80 -14.68 -8.63
N LEU A 131 4.65 -14.40 -8.04
CA LEU A 131 4.39 -13.17 -7.29
C LEU A 131 5.25 -13.08 -6.03
N VAL A 132 5.44 -14.19 -5.31
CA VAL A 132 6.33 -14.23 -4.13
C VAL A 132 7.78 -13.99 -4.54
N GLY A 133 8.22 -14.60 -5.65
CA GLY A 133 9.56 -14.38 -6.19
C GLY A 133 9.79 -12.93 -6.61
N PHE A 134 8.82 -12.34 -7.30
CA PHE A 134 8.85 -10.93 -7.71
C PHE A 134 8.93 -9.99 -6.49
N ALA A 135 8.09 -10.22 -5.49
CA ALA A 135 8.09 -9.40 -4.26
C ALA A 135 9.43 -9.49 -3.51
N ARG A 136 10.03 -10.68 -3.44
CA ARG A 136 11.37 -10.85 -2.83
C ARG A 136 12.44 -10.08 -3.60
N ALA A 137 12.44 -10.15 -4.92
CA ALA A 137 13.39 -9.44 -5.75
C ALA A 137 13.23 -7.92 -5.65
N ALA A 138 12.01 -7.42 -5.65
CA ALA A 138 11.71 -5.99 -5.50
C ALA A 138 12.19 -5.45 -4.14
N ASN A 139 12.02 -6.21 -3.06
CA ASN A 139 12.46 -5.80 -1.72
C ASN A 139 13.98 -5.97 -1.50
N ALA A 140 14.68 -6.72 -2.36
CA ALA A 140 16.13 -6.91 -2.29
C ALA A 140 16.91 -5.81 -3.05
N VAL A 141 16.24 -4.96 -3.84
CA VAL A 141 16.90 -3.84 -4.52
C VAL A 141 17.12 -2.73 -3.48
N PRO A 142 18.36 -2.36 -3.13
CA PRO A 142 18.62 -1.20 -2.28
C PRO A 142 18.15 0.07 -3.03
N GLU A 143 17.61 1.04 -2.29
CA GLU A 143 17.19 2.37 -2.76
C GLU A 143 18.38 3.21 -3.25
N GLN A 144 19.00 2.84 -4.36
CA GLN A 144 20.10 3.59 -4.97
C GLN A 144 19.92 3.56 -6.48
N GLN A 145 19.02 4.39 -7.03
CA GLN A 145 19.10 4.83 -8.42
C GLN A 145 18.03 5.89 -8.79
N THR A 146 17.88 6.94 -7.99
CA THR A 146 17.09 8.12 -8.41
C THR A 146 17.88 9.43 -8.39
N ASP A 147 19.21 9.39 -8.28
CA ASP A 147 19.99 10.63 -8.17
C ASP A 147 21.17 10.70 -9.17
N SER A 148 20.94 10.45 -10.46
CA SER A 148 21.99 10.61 -11.47
C SER A 148 21.50 11.10 -12.84
N ALA A 149 20.47 11.91 -12.90
CA ALA A 149 19.99 12.49 -14.18
C ALA A 149 19.76 14.02 -14.18
N VAL A 150 20.28 14.77 -13.18
CA VAL A 150 20.18 16.26 -13.19
C VAL A 150 21.54 16.85 -12.84
N GLN A 151 22.56 16.52 -13.61
CA GLN A 151 23.78 17.33 -13.62
C GLN A 151 24.55 17.13 -14.93
N THR A 152 24.04 17.65 -16.02
CA THR A 152 24.81 18.14 -17.17
C THR A 152 23.89 18.87 -18.14
N ALA A 153 23.74 20.17 -17.98
CA ALA A 153 23.56 21.17 -19.02
C ALA A 153 23.78 22.56 -18.41
#